data_305b122478726a52d43c8023986d00e7
#
_entry.id   305b122478726a52d43c8023986d00e7
#
_cell.length_a   1.000
_cell.length_b   1.000
_cell.length_c   1.000
_cell.angle_alpha   90.00
_cell.angle_beta   90.00
_cell.angle_gamma   90.00
#
_symmetry.space_group_name_H-M   'P 1'
#
loop_
_entity.id
_entity.type
_entity.pdbx_description
1 polymer ?
#
loop_
_entity_poly.entity_id
_entity_poly.type
_entity_poly.pdbx_seq_one_letter_code
_entity_poly.pdbx_strand_id
1 'polypeptide(L)'
;MPTATVHAWNDTGWRHDGAHARLIAFDLDNTLAVSKQPMKPDMTVRIEALTELMPVAIVTGGGRELVISQVLDVLGPRADLSNLHVMPAGGSSYYRWREGAWRLEYERTLSARDRDAAILSLTRRARELGMWPEHPWGESIEDRGSQITFSALGQLAPIEEKRRWDPDDTKKRRLVAAVAGDLGHLRVRAGGYTSVDVSAGNTDKAFALRELAGRLGIGIGDIIFVGDRMTPGGNDYPAAQAGAIALQVTGPQDTVRLDRKSV
;
A
#
# COMPACT_ATOMS: atom_id res chain seq x y z
N MET A 1 4.10 -22.12 -11.02
CA MET A 1 5.06 -21.00 -11.17
C MET A 1 6.18 -21.22 -10.19
N PRO A 2 7.46 -20.93 -10.52
CA PRO A 2 8.53 -21.05 -9.55
C PRO A 2 8.22 -20.15 -8.36
N THR A 3 8.55 -20.64 -7.16
CA THR A 3 8.37 -19.89 -5.92
C THR A 3 9.34 -18.70 -5.94
N ALA A 4 8.84 -17.49 -5.68
CA ALA A 4 9.68 -16.31 -5.62
C ALA A 4 10.68 -16.41 -4.45
N THR A 5 11.90 -15.94 -4.65
CA THR A 5 12.91 -15.92 -3.60
C THR A 5 12.63 -14.76 -2.64
N VAL A 6 12.53 -15.08 -1.36
CA VAL A 6 12.37 -14.10 -0.28
C VAL A 6 13.44 -14.36 0.76
N HIS A 7 14.20 -13.32 1.13
CA HIS A 7 15.21 -13.39 2.16
C HIS A 7 14.67 -12.84 3.49
N ALA A 8 15.05 -13.44 4.58
CA ALA A 8 14.82 -12.83 5.89
C ALA A 8 15.73 -11.62 6.08
N TRP A 9 15.29 -10.61 6.81
CA TRP A 9 16.04 -9.37 7.06
C TRP A 9 17.46 -9.61 7.64
N ASN A 10 17.66 -10.70 8.37
CA ASN A 10 18.93 -11.08 8.99
C ASN A 10 19.76 -12.07 8.16
N ASP A 11 19.26 -12.50 7.01
CA ASP A 11 20.02 -13.26 6.02
C ASP A 11 21.08 -12.37 5.34
N THR A 12 22.13 -12.96 4.83
CA THR A 12 23.19 -12.26 4.09
C THR A 12 23.22 -12.65 2.61
N GLY A 13 22.43 -13.65 2.21
CA GLY A 13 22.43 -14.20 0.85
C GLY A 13 22.03 -13.18 -0.23
N TRP A 14 21.21 -12.19 0.12
CA TRP A 14 20.77 -11.14 -0.79
C TRP A 14 21.83 -10.06 -1.07
N ARG A 15 22.90 -9.97 -0.25
CA ARG A 15 23.87 -8.86 -0.31
C ARG A 15 24.63 -8.79 -1.62
N HIS A 16 24.93 -9.95 -2.20
CA HIS A 16 25.61 -9.98 -3.49
C HIS A 16 24.77 -9.32 -4.58
N ASP A 17 23.50 -9.70 -4.67
CA ASP A 17 22.55 -9.14 -5.64
C ASP A 17 22.18 -7.70 -5.27
N GLY A 18 22.01 -7.41 -3.98
CA GLY A 18 21.69 -6.10 -3.43
C GLY A 18 22.79 -5.05 -3.60
N ALA A 19 24.07 -5.46 -3.78
CA ALA A 19 25.19 -4.52 -4.01
C ALA A 19 25.05 -3.69 -5.29
N HIS A 20 24.21 -4.14 -6.24
CA HIS A 20 23.94 -3.43 -7.48
C HIS A 20 22.56 -2.74 -7.50
N ALA A 21 21.87 -2.73 -6.37
CA ALA A 21 20.56 -2.11 -6.27
C ALA A 21 20.62 -0.61 -6.57
N ARG A 22 19.65 -0.15 -7.35
CA ARG A 22 19.53 1.25 -7.81
C ARG A 22 18.31 1.95 -7.21
N LEU A 23 17.49 1.21 -6.48
CA LEU A 23 16.31 1.69 -5.76
C LEU A 23 16.06 0.80 -4.54
N ILE A 24 15.74 1.40 -3.41
CA ILE A 24 15.17 0.68 -2.26
C ILE A 24 13.72 1.09 -2.10
N ALA A 25 12.82 0.13 -2.12
CA ALA A 25 11.40 0.31 -1.94
C ALA A 25 10.93 -0.35 -0.63
N PHE A 26 10.05 0.32 0.08
CA PHE A 26 9.50 -0.14 1.35
C PHE A 26 7.98 -0.19 1.32
N ASP A 27 7.40 -1.23 1.94
CA ASP A 27 6.06 -1.10 2.48
C ASP A 27 6.07 -0.13 3.66
N LEU A 28 4.89 0.32 4.10
CA LEU A 28 4.75 1.31 5.16
C LEU A 28 4.34 0.68 6.49
N ASP A 29 3.13 0.13 6.56
CA ASP A 29 2.54 -0.39 7.79
C ASP A 29 3.28 -1.66 8.28
N ASN A 30 3.77 -1.64 9.51
CA ASN A 30 4.60 -2.69 10.13
C ASN A 30 5.94 -2.96 9.42
N THR A 31 6.34 -2.09 8.51
CA THR A 31 7.64 -2.13 7.83
C THR A 31 8.47 -0.89 8.18
N LEU A 32 8.02 0.31 7.85
CA LEU A 32 8.66 1.57 8.25
C LEU A 32 8.09 2.12 9.57
N ALA A 33 6.81 1.93 9.81
CA ALA A 33 6.11 2.42 10.98
C ALA A 33 5.14 1.35 11.52
N VAL A 34 4.82 1.41 12.80
CA VAL A 34 3.68 0.65 13.35
C VAL A 34 2.41 1.15 12.64
N SER A 35 1.53 0.21 12.27
CA SER A 35 0.35 0.54 11.48
C SER A 35 -0.40 1.77 12.00
N LYS A 36 -0.62 2.72 11.11
CA LYS A 36 -1.29 4.00 11.35
C LYS A 36 -0.62 4.93 12.39
N GLN A 37 0.66 4.69 12.69
CA GLN A 37 1.45 5.57 13.56
C GLN A 37 2.61 6.21 12.77
N PRO A 38 3.08 7.39 13.15
CA PRO A 38 4.27 7.99 12.54
C PRO A 38 5.51 7.11 12.70
N MET A 39 6.44 7.20 11.75
CA MET A 39 7.78 6.63 11.91
C MET A 39 8.43 7.16 13.19
N LYS A 40 9.18 6.28 13.86
CA LYS A 40 9.99 6.66 15.02
C LYS A 40 11.25 7.43 14.57
N PRO A 41 11.84 8.25 15.44
CA PRO A 41 13.03 9.05 15.08
C PRO A 41 14.21 8.24 14.55
N ASP A 42 14.42 7.02 15.06
CA ASP A 42 15.50 6.15 14.60
C ASP A 42 15.27 5.63 13.17
N MET A 43 14.03 5.44 12.74
CA MET A 43 13.67 5.15 11.35
C MET A 43 13.79 6.39 10.47
N THR A 44 13.29 7.53 10.95
CA THR A 44 13.33 8.81 10.20
C THR A 44 14.75 9.17 9.77
N VAL A 45 15.71 9.13 10.69
CA VAL A 45 17.13 9.43 10.40
C VAL A 45 17.68 8.51 9.33
N ARG A 46 17.26 7.24 9.28
CA ARG A 46 17.72 6.28 8.27
C ARG A 46 17.15 6.53 6.90
N ILE A 47 15.85 6.83 6.84
CA ILE A 47 15.20 7.17 5.56
C ILE A 47 15.80 8.46 5.00
N GLU A 48 16.05 9.47 5.83
CA GLU A 48 16.77 10.68 5.43
C GLU A 48 18.13 10.34 4.81
N ALA A 49 18.96 9.57 5.52
CA ALA A 49 20.28 9.19 5.04
C ALA A 49 20.21 8.37 3.75
N LEU A 50 19.23 7.48 3.59
CA LEU A 50 19.05 6.72 2.35
C LEU A 50 18.68 7.62 1.18
N THR A 51 17.82 8.62 1.38
CA THR A 51 17.45 9.56 0.31
C THR A 51 18.63 10.43 -0.15
N GLU A 52 19.63 10.68 0.71
CA GLU A 52 20.87 11.35 0.31
C GLU A 52 21.74 10.47 -0.62
N LEU A 53 21.62 9.15 -0.53
CA LEU A 53 22.49 8.20 -1.24
C LEU A 53 21.88 7.66 -2.54
N MET A 54 20.58 7.39 -2.55
CA MET A 54 19.92 6.72 -3.67
C MET A 54 18.40 6.94 -3.67
N PRO A 55 17.72 6.65 -4.79
CA PRO A 55 16.27 6.64 -4.85
C PRO A 55 15.64 5.72 -3.80
N VAL A 56 14.65 6.23 -3.07
CA VAL A 56 13.85 5.51 -2.07
C VAL A 56 12.38 5.57 -2.47
N ALA A 57 11.67 4.45 -2.40
CA ALA A 57 10.24 4.42 -2.70
C ALA A 57 9.44 3.93 -1.49
N ILE A 58 8.28 4.56 -1.26
CA ILE A 58 7.28 4.08 -0.32
C ILE A 58 6.09 3.57 -1.12
N VAL A 59 5.84 2.26 -1.05
CA VAL A 59 4.80 1.58 -1.82
C VAL A 59 3.83 0.92 -0.84
N THR A 60 2.71 1.58 -0.56
CA THR A 60 1.75 1.13 0.45
C THR A 60 0.38 0.82 -0.13
N GLY A 61 -0.34 -0.10 0.51
CA GLY A 61 -1.77 -0.30 0.26
C GLY A 61 -2.66 0.81 0.83
N GLY A 62 -2.12 1.64 1.74
CA GLY A 62 -2.80 2.80 2.32
C GLY A 62 -2.92 3.98 1.36
N GLY A 63 -3.80 4.93 1.71
CA GLY A 63 -3.96 6.18 0.95
C GLY A 63 -2.82 7.17 1.16
N ARG A 64 -2.84 8.27 0.39
CA ARG A 64 -1.83 9.33 0.44
C ARG A 64 -1.73 9.97 1.83
N GLU A 65 -2.85 10.16 2.51
CA GLU A 65 -2.94 10.78 3.85
C GLU A 65 -2.16 9.98 4.90
N LEU A 66 -2.13 8.64 4.77
CA LEU A 66 -1.31 7.80 5.63
C LEU A 66 0.18 8.01 5.38
N VAL A 67 0.61 8.12 4.11
CA VAL A 67 2.02 8.41 3.81
C VAL A 67 2.41 9.78 4.35
N ILE A 68 1.55 10.80 4.22
CA ILE A 68 1.80 12.14 4.77
C ILE A 68 2.02 12.03 6.29
N SER A 69 1.03 11.54 7.02
CA SER A 69 1.07 11.54 8.49
C SER A 69 2.10 10.59 9.09
N GLN A 70 2.39 9.47 8.42
CA GLN A 70 3.33 8.48 8.95
C GLN A 70 4.79 8.75 8.54
N VAL A 71 5.02 9.39 7.41
CA VAL A 71 6.36 9.58 6.84
C VAL A 71 6.67 11.05 6.58
N LEU A 72 5.91 11.73 5.72
CA LEU A 72 6.32 13.04 5.20
C LEU A 72 6.34 14.12 6.28
N ASP A 73 5.39 14.09 7.23
CA ASP A 73 5.30 15.06 8.33
C ASP A 73 6.40 14.89 9.39
N VAL A 74 7.09 13.73 9.39
CA VAL A 74 8.15 13.44 10.35
C VAL A 74 9.56 13.48 9.76
N LEU A 75 9.67 13.56 8.43
CA LEU A 75 10.97 13.77 7.79
C LEU A 75 11.51 15.16 8.08
N GLY A 76 12.76 15.23 8.46
CA GLY A 76 13.47 16.49 8.71
C GLY A 76 14.15 17.05 7.46
N PRO A 77 14.93 18.14 7.62
CA PRO A 77 15.52 18.87 6.51
C PRO A 77 16.67 18.14 5.79
N ARG A 78 17.15 17.01 6.34
CA ARG A 78 18.18 16.19 5.71
C ARG A 78 17.66 15.29 4.60
N ALA A 79 16.35 15.05 4.55
CA ALA A 79 15.77 14.21 3.51
C ALA A 79 15.90 14.87 2.12
N ASP A 80 16.55 14.18 1.18
CA ASP A 80 16.45 14.57 -0.22
C ASP A 80 15.12 14.08 -0.81
N LEU A 81 14.12 14.96 -0.71
CA LEU A 81 12.77 14.65 -1.21
C LEU A 81 12.73 14.42 -2.73
N SER A 82 13.74 14.89 -3.47
CA SER A 82 13.82 14.65 -4.93
C SER A 82 14.12 13.18 -5.26
N ASN A 83 14.74 12.45 -4.32
CA ASN A 83 15.01 11.02 -4.38
C ASN A 83 13.88 10.18 -3.74
N LEU A 84 12.83 10.81 -3.19
CA LEU A 84 11.74 10.08 -2.57
C LEU A 84 10.56 9.91 -3.53
N HIS A 85 10.13 8.67 -3.72
CA HIS A 85 9.03 8.25 -4.56
C HIS A 85 7.87 7.76 -3.67
N VAL A 86 6.67 8.27 -3.87
CA VAL A 86 5.50 7.92 -3.05
C VAL A 86 4.43 7.28 -3.92
N MET A 87 4.10 6.03 -3.63
CA MET A 87 3.14 5.22 -4.39
C MET A 87 2.07 4.63 -3.45
N PRO A 88 1.04 5.41 -3.09
CA PRO A 88 -0.06 4.93 -2.27
C PRO A 88 -1.03 4.03 -3.05
N ALA A 89 -1.96 3.42 -2.34
CA ALA A 89 -3.03 2.57 -2.86
C ALA A 89 -2.55 1.46 -3.82
N GLY A 90 -1.40 0.83 -3.46
CA GLY A 90 -0.80 -0.23 -4.27
C GLY A 90 -0.19 0.27 -5.58
N GLY A 91 0.19 1.54 -5.65
CA GLY A 91 0.73 2.17 -6.85
C GLY A 91 -0.32 2.68 -7.82
N SER A 92 -1.59 2.80 -7.40
CA SER A 92 -2.64 3.42 -8.24
C SER A 92 -2.41 4.91 -8.45
N SER A 93 -1.65 5.55 -7.59
CA SER A 93 -1.16 6.90 -7.78
C SER A 93 0.34 7.00 -7.46
N TYR A 94 0.99 7.99 -8.03
CA TYR A 94 2.42 8.21 -7.89
C TYR A 94 2.70 9.68 -7.73
N TYR A 95 3.46 10.02 -6.69
CA TYR A 95 3.85 11.38 -6.35
C TYR A 95 5.36 11.52 -6.30
N ARG A 96 5.85 12.66 -6.77
CA ARG A 96 7.24 13.10 -6.69
C ARG A 96 7.35 14.50 -6.14
N TRP A 97 8.46 14.74 -5.43
CA TRP A 97 8.82 16.10 -5.06
C TRP A 97 9.49 16.81 -6.23
N ARG A 98 8.88 17.91 -6.69
CA ARG A 98 9.40 18.75 -7.76
C ARG A 98 9.06 20.21 -7.49
N GLU A 99 10.01 21.11 -7.71
CA GLU A 99 9.79 22.56 -7.59
C GLU A 99 9.19 22.97 -6.24
N GLY A 100 9.69 22.37 -5.14
CA GLY A 100 9.26 22.70 -3.79
C GLY A 100 7.88 22.15 -3.39
N ALA A 101 7.28 21.23 -4.16
CA ALA A 101 5.98 20.64 -3.85
C ALA A 101 5.87 19.17 -4.27
N TRP A 102 4.98 18.44 -3.61
CA TRP A 102 4.56 17.11 -4.06
C TRP A 102 3.65 17.22 -5.28
N ARG A 103 4.10 16.67 -6.42
CA ARG A 103 3.37 16.64 -7.68
C ARG A 103 2.84 15.24 -7.95
N LEU A 104 1.58 15.16 -8.36
CA LEU A 104 0.98 13.93 -8.87
C LEU A 104 1.52 13.67 -10.29
N GLU A 105 2.24 12.57 -10.47
CA GLU A 105 2.79 12.15 -11.77
C GLU A 105 1.77 11.34 -12.57
N TYR A 106 1.00 10.49 -11.89
CA TYR A 106 -0.18 9.83 -12.44
C TYR A 106 -1.14 9.38 -11.35
N GLU A 107 -2.38 9.20 -11.72
CA GLU A 107 -3.40 8.52 -10.95
C GLU A 107 -4.23 7.61 -11.87
N ARG A 108 -4.36 6.34 -11.48
CA ARG A 108 -5.26 5.40 -12.14
C ARG A 108 -6.64 5.55 -11.53
N THR A 109 -7.49 6.30 -12.18
CA THR A 109 -8.89 6.43 -11.82
C THR A 109 -9.70 5.26 -12.39
N LEU A 110 -10.82 4.95 -11.75
CA LEU A 110 -11.82 4.08 -12.34
C LEU A 110 -12.44 4.77 -13.56
N SER A 111 -12.67 4.00 -14.63
CA SER A 111 -13.49 4.51 -15.73
C SER A 111 -14.90 4.83 -15.24
N ALA A 112 -15.64 5.72 -15.90
CA ALA A 112 -17.03 6.01 -15.54
C ALA A 112 -17.86 4.72 -15.46
N ARG A 113 -17.70 3.82 -16.44
CA ARG A 113 -18.37 2.51 -16.47
C ARG A 113 -18.02 1.65 -15.25
N ASP A 114 -16.73 1.58 -14.88
CA ASP A 114 -16.29 0.76 -13.74
C ASP A 114 -16.73 1.35 -12.42
N ARG A 115 -16.77 2.67 -12.31
CA ARG A 115 -17.30 3.41 -11.17
C ARG A 115 -18.77 3.09 -10.94
N ASP A 116 -19.61 3.23 -11.99
CA ASP A 116 -21.03 2.94 -11.93
C ASP A 116 -21.28 1.47 -11.59
N ALA A 117 -20.51 0.54 -12.20
CA ALA A 117 -20.59 -0.88 -11.92
C ALA A 117 -20.19 -1.20 -10.45
N ALA A 118 -19.16 -0.53 -9.92
CA ALA A 118 -18.72 -0.70 -8.53
C ALA A 118 -19.80 -0.22 -7.55
N ILE A 119 -20.36 0.98 -7.77
CA ILE A 119 -21.42 1.53 -6.93
C ILE A 119 -22.64 0.62 -6.95
N LEU A 120 -23.06 0.17 -8.13
CA LEU A 120 -24.21 -0.72 -8.30
C LEU A 120 -24.00 -2.06 -7.60
N SER A 121 -22.84 -2.71 -7.79
CA SER A 121 -22.54 -4.00 -7.19
C SER A 121 -22.42 -3.90 -5.67
N LEU A 122 -21.70 -2.92 -5.13
CA LEU A 122 -21.58 -2.69 -3.68
C LEU A 122 -22.97 -2.46 -3.05
N THR A 123 -23.78 -1.60 -3.63
CA THR A 123 -25.14 -1.30 -3.14
C THR A 123 -26.04 -2.54 -3.14
N ARG A 124 -26.07 -3.25 -4.27
CA ARG A 124 -26.89 -4.45 -4.43
C ARG A 124 -26.47 -5.55 -3.45
N ARG A 125 -25.18 -5.89 -3.43
CA ARG A 125 -24.65 -6.98 -2.59
C ARG A 125 -24.73 -6.66 -1.11
N ALA A 126 -24.51 -5.41 -0.70
CA ALA A 126 -24.69 -5.00 0.68
C ALA A 126 -26.16 -5.15 1.13
N ARG A 127 -27.13 -4.83 0.27
CA ARG A 127 -28.57 -5.04 0.55
C ARG A 127 -28.95 -6.52 0.61
N GLU A 128 -28.53 -7.32 -0.35
CA GLU A 128 -28.76 -8.78 -0.40
C GLU A 128 -28.21 -9.50 0.83
N LEU A 129 -27.09 -9.04 1.37
CA LEU A 129 -26.44 -9.61 2.54
C LEU A 129 -26.89 -9.00 3.88
N GLY A 130 -27.84 -8.07 3.87
CA GLY A 130 -28.33 -7.38 5.08
C GLY A 130 -27.29 -6.47 5.73
N MET A 131 -26.38 -5.91 4.95
CA MET A 131 -25.29 -5.05 5.42
C MET A 131 -25.48 -3.57 5.05
N TRP A 132 -26.53 -3.25 4.29
CA TRP A 132 -26.86 -1.87 3.96
C TRP A 132 -27.52 -1.18 5.17
N PRO A 133 -26.98 -0.05 5.65
CA PRO A 133 -27.51 0.61 6.82
C PRO A 133 -28.81 1.34 6.53
N GLU A 134 -29.78 1.27 7.45
CA GLU A 134 -31.02 2.06 7.39
C GLU A 134 -30.78 3.52 7.84
N HIS A 135 -29.90 3.69 8.84
CA HIS A 135 -29.55 4.99 9.42
C HIS A 135 -28.03 5.15 9.48
N PRO A 136 -27.35 5.46 8.36
CA PRO A 136 -25.92 5.60 8.36
C PRO A 136 -25.43 6.91 9.02
N TRP A 137 -24.25 6.85 9.61
CA TRP A 137 -23.52 8.05 10.02
C TRP A 137 -22.76 8.60 8.80
N GLY A 138 -23.38 9.53 8.07
CA GLY A 138 -22.86 10.06 6.81
C GLY A 138 -23.03 9.10 5.63
N GLU A 139 -22.33 9.35 4.54
CA GLU A 139 -22.46 8.59 3.30
C GLU A 139 -21.97 7.14 3.46
N SER A 140 -22.72 6.21 2.87
CA SER A 140 -22.35 4.79 2.83
C SER A 140 -21.51 4.44 1.61
N ILE A 141 -21.57 5.20 0.52
CA ILE A 141 -20.72 5.09 -0.66
C ILE A 141 -19.94 6.38 -0.79
N GLU A 142 -18.62 6.24 -0.96
CA GLU A 142 -17.70 7.34 -1.22
C GLU A 142 -16.94 7.08 -2.51
N ASP A 143 -17.00 8.02 -3.44
CA ASP A 143 -16.19 8.04 -4.66
C ASP A 143 -14.94 8.87 -4.42
N ARG A 144 -13.78 8.21 -4.47
CA ARG A 144 -12.45 8.82 -4.30
C ARG A 144 -11.68 8.93 -5.62
N GLY A 145 -12.37 8.81 -6.76
CA GLY A 145 -11.75 8.82 -8.09
C GLY A 145 -11.05 7.51 -8.45
N SER A 146 -10.00 7.15 -7.74
CA SER A 146 -9.26 5.89 -7.93
C SER A 146 -9.88 4.68 -7.21
N GLN A 147 -10.86 4.91 -6.34
CA GLN A 147 -11.49 3.91 -5.49
C GLN A 147 -12.93 4.29 -5.15
N ILE A 148 -13.82 3.29 -5.16
CA ILE A 148 -15.16 3.39 -4.55
C ILE A 148 -15.13 2.65 -3.23
N THR A 149 -15.53 3.31 -2.16
CA THR A 149 -15.59 2.74 -0.81
C THR A 149 -17.03 2.62 -0.33
N PHE A 150 -17.44 1.42 0.05
CA PHE A 150 -18.66 1.20 0.83
C PHE A 150 -18.32 1.16 2.32
N SER A 151 -19.11 1.83 3.15
CA SER A 151 -19.03 1.81 4.62
C SER A 151 -20.37 1.39 5.22
N ALA A 152 -20.40 0.21 5.84
CA ALA A 152 -21.64 -0.42 6.30
C ALA A 152 -22.36 0.34 7.44
N LEU A 153 -21.67 1.23 8.13
CA LEU A 153 -22.27 2.12 9.14
C LEU A 153 -22.24 3.60 8.72
N GLY A 154 -21.77 3.89 7.50
CA GLY A 154 -21.47 5.25 7.05
C GLY A 154 -20.06 5.71 7.48
N GLN A 155 -19.55 6.72 6.77
CA GLN A 155 -18.17 7.22 6.93
C GLN A 155 -17.90 7.79 8.31
N LEU A 156 -18.88 8.47 8.91
CA LEU A 156 -18.75 9.21 10.17
C LEU A 156 -19.13 8.39 11.41
N ALA A 157 -19.35 7.09 11.28
CA ALA A 157 -19.72 6.24 12.41
C ALA A 157 -18.65 6.28 13.52
N PRO A 158 -19.05 6.27 14.81
CA PRO A 158 -18.13 6.21 15.95
C PRO A 158 -17.23 4.98 15.88
N ILE A 159 -15.99 5.11 16.31
CA ILE A 159 -14.99 4.04 16.21
C ILE A 159 -15.40 2.78 16.96
N GLU A 160 -16.06 2.93 18.11
CA GLU A 160 -16.52 1.79 18.91
C GLU A 160 -17.63 1.00 18.20
N GLU A 161 -18.55 1.68 17.50
CA GLU A 161 -19.57 1.02 16.68
C GLU A 161 -18.94 0.30 15.49
N LYS A 162 -17.95 0.93 14.84
CA LYS A 162 -17.19 0.30 13.75
C LYS A 162 -16.49 -0.98 14.20
N ARG A 163 -15.85 -0.98 15.38
CA ARG A 163 -15.17 -2.17 15.93
C ARG A 163 -16.14 -3.31 16.27
N ARG A 164 -17.36 -2.99 16.72
CA ARG A 164 -18.37 -3.99 17.09
C ARG A 164 -19.06 -4.62 15.89
N TRP A 165 -19.09 -3.93 14.77
CA TRP A 165 -19.90 -4.34 13.61
C TRP A 165 -19.45 -5.67 12.99
N ASP A 166 -18.14 -5.91 12.85
CA ASP A 166 -17.56 -7.09 12.20
C ASP A 166 -16.18 -7.43 12.84
N PRO A 167 -16.16 -7.90 14.09
CA PRO A 167 -14.92 -8.09 14.85
C PRO A 167 -14.03 -9.20 14.28
N ASP A 168 -14.57 -10.14 13.54
CA ASP A 168 -13.88 -11.29 12.94
C ASP A 168 -13.74 -11.19 11.41
N ASP A 169 -14.07 -10.06 10.81
CA ASP A 169 -14.07 -9.79 9.35
C ASP A 169 -14.99 -10.70 8.52
N THR A 170 -15.89 -11.45 9.14
CA THR A 170 -16.75 -12.41 8.42
C THR A 170 -17.71 -11.71 7.47
N LYS A 171 -18.34 -10.61 7.88
CA LYS A 171 -19.26 -9.84 7.03
C LYS A 171 -18.52 -9.25 5.85
N LYS A 172 -17.39 -8.58 6.09
CA LYS A 172 -16.58 -7.98 5.02
C LYS A 172 -16.10 -9.01 4.01
N ARG A 173 -15.60 -10.19 4.48
CA ARG A 173 -15.18 -11.26 3.57
C ARG A 173 -16.30 -11.75 2.67
N ARG A 174 -17.52 -11.90 3.20
CA ARG A 174 -18.70 -12.28 2.41
C ARG A 174 -19.04 -11.23 1.36
N LEU A 175 -19.03 -9.95 1.73
CA LEU A 175 -19.30 -8.86 0.79
C LEU A 175 -18.21 -8.76 -0.29
N VAL A 176 -16.94 -8.85 0.09
CA VAL A 176 -15.80 -8.86 -0.85
C VAL A 176 -15.96 -9.99 -1.87
N ALA A 177 -16.26 -11.22 -1.43
CA ALA A 177 -16.44 -12.36 -2.34
C ALA A 177 -17.60 -12.15 -3.32
N ALA A 178 -18.74 -11.62 -2.85
CA ALA A 178 -19.91 -11.35 -3.67
C ALA A 178 -19.64 -10.26 -4.72
N VAL A 179 -19.02 -9.15 -4.33
CA VAL A 179 -18.68 -8.03 -5.22
C VAL A 179 -17.58 -8.40 -6.20
N ALA A 180 -16.56 -9.16 -5.77
CA ALA A 180 -15.50 -9.64 -6.65
C ALA A 180 -16.03 -10.60 -7.74
N GLY A 181 -17.07 -11.39 -7.43
CA GLY A 181 -17.76 -12.21 -8.41
C GLY A 181 -18.45 -11.40 -9.52
N ASP A 182 -18.94 -10.21 -9.21
CA ASP A 182 -19.56 -9.31 -10.19
C ASP A 182 -18.52 -8.52 -11.01
N LEU A 183 -17.35 -8.21 -10.43
CA LEU A 183 -16.38 -7.22 -10.92
C LEU A 183 -14.99 -7.86 -11.12
N GLY A 184 -14.91 -9.02 -11.74
CA GLY A 184 -13.68 -9.82 -11.84
C GLY A 184 -12.45 -9.13 -12.45
N HIS A 185 -12.62 -7.99 -13.13
CA HIS A 185 -11.53 -7.17 -13.67
C HIS A 185 -11.09 -6.04 -12.72
N LEU A 186 -11.84 -5.79 -11.65
CA LEU A 186 -11.54 -4.80 -10.63
C LEU A 186 -10.99 -5.48 -9.37
N ARG A 187 -10.28 -4.72 -8.57
CA ARG A 187 -9.78 -5.18 -7.28
C ARG A 187 -10.80 -4.86 -6.18
N VAL A 188 -11.27 -5.89 -5.50
CA VAL A 188 -12.18 -5.77 -4.34
C VAL A 188 -11.44 -6.23 -3.10
N ARG A 189 -11.45 -5.43 -2.05
CA ARG A 189 -10.78 -5.77 -0.78
C ARG A 189 -11.57 -5.24 0.43
N ALA A 190 -11.37 -5.89 1.56
CA ALA A 190 -11.76 -5.33 2.85
C ALA A 190 -10.88 -4.11 3.16
N GLY A 191 -11.51 -3.01 3.54
CA GLY A 191 -10.87 -1.79 4.01
C GLY A 191 -10.72 -1.78 5.53
N GLY A 192 -11.09 -0.66 6.18
CA GLY A 192 -11.10 -0.53 7.63
C GLY A 192 -12.11 -1.46 8.33
N TYR A 193 -12.57 -1.08 9.51
CA TYR A 193 -13.45 -1.93 10.33
C TYR A 193 -14.79 -2.31 9.65
N THR A 194 -15.35 -1.41 8.82
CA THR A 194 -16.68 -1.57 8.23
C THR A 194 -16.70 -1.36 6.72
N SER A 195 -15.53 -1.29 6.08
CA SER A 195 -15.45 -0.85 4.68
C SER A 195 -15.08 -1.98 3.74
N VAL A 196 -15.60 -1.89 2.52
CA VAL A 196 -15.16 -2.66 1.35
C VAL A 196 -14.84 -1.68 0.23
N ASP A 197 -13.66 -1.85 -0.36
CA ASP A 197 -13.09 -0.99 -1.38
C ASP A 197 -13.08 -1.68 -2.74
N VAL A 198 -13.46 -0.96 -3.78
CA VAL A 198 -13.31 -1.36 -5.18
C VAL A 198 -12.39 -0.36 -5.87
N SER A 199 -11.33 -0.84 -6.47
CA SER A 199 -10.35 -0.03 -7.21
C SER A 199 -10.01 -0.65 -8.55
N ALA A 200 -9.29 0.09 -9.40
CA ALA A 200 -8.80 -0.43 -10.66
C ALA A 200 -8.02 -1.74 -10.41
N GLY A 201 -8.29 -2.75 -11.21
CA GLY A 201 -7.59 -4.03 -11.15
C GLY A 201 -6.10 -3.87 -11.45
N ASN A 202 -5.30 -4.84 -10.99
CA ASN A 202 -3.86 -4.92 -11.27
C ASN A 202 -2.98 -3.82 -10.65
N THR A 203 -3.43 -3.13 -9.61
CA THR A 203 -2.58 -2.26 -8.80
C THR A 203 -2.16 -3.01 -7.53
N ASP A 204 -0.93 -3.47 -7.51
CA ASP A 204 -0.28 -4.15 -6.38
C ASP A 204 1.20 -3.74 -6.33
N LYS A 205 1.95 -4.34 -5.41
CA LYS A 205 3.38 -4.04 -5.26
C LYS A 205 4.17 -4.37 -6.54
N ALA A 206 3.81 -5.45 -7.25
CA ALA A 206 4.45 -5.78 -8.52
C ALA A 206 4.20 -4.71 -9.60
N PHE A 207 2.97 -4.22 -9.68
CA PHE A 207 2.61 -3.13 -10.58
C PHE A 207 3.41 -1.87 -10.23
N ALA A 208 3.43 -1.47 -8.96
CA ALA A 208 4.17 -0.28 -8.50
C ALA A 208 5.66 -0.37 -8.85
N LEU A 209 6.30 -1.53 -8.63
CA LEU A 209 7.71 -1.72 -8.95
C LEU A 209 7.98 -1.68 -10.45
N ARG A 210 7.10 -2.24 -11.29
CA ARG A 210 7.25 -2.14 -12.77
C ARG A 210 7.14 -0.70 -13.26
N GLU A 211 6.21 0.08 -12.71
CA GLU A 211 6.08 1.51 -13.01
C GLU A 211 7.34 2.30 -12.61
N LEU A 212 7.87 2.04 -11.40
CA LEU A 212 9.12 2.67 -10.95
C LEU A 212 10.30 2.27 -11.82
N ALA A 213 10.48 0.98 -12.09
CA ALA A 213 11.55 0.45 -12.92
C ALA A 213 11.54 1.10 -14.31
N GLY A 214 10.39 1.14 -14.96
CA GLY A 214 10.23 1.78 -16.28
C GLY A 214 10.55 3.28 -16.27
N ARG A 215 10.10 4.01 -15.24
CA ARG A 215 10.35 5.46 -15.12
C ARG A 215 11.79 5.82 -14.78
N LEU A 216 12.48 4.96 -14.03
CA LEU A 216 13.87 5.16 -13.64
C LEU A 216 14.86 4.54 -14.63
N GLY A 217 14.40 3.78 -15.63
CA GLY A 217 15.26 3.08 -16.59
C GLY A 217 16.15 2.03 -15.92
N ILE A 218 15.58 1.25 -14.95
CA ILE A 218 16.26 0.19 -14.20
C ILE A 218 15.55 -1.15 -14.36
N GLY A 219 16.24 -2.25 -14.07
CA GLY A 219 15.61 -3.56 -13.98
C GLY A 219 14.83 -3.73 -12.67
N ILE A 220 13.84 -4.62 -12.64
CA ILE A 220 13.17 -4.96 -11.38
C ILE A 220 14.14 -5.67 -10.42
N GLY A 221 15.10 -6.44 -10.95
CA GLY A 221 16.17 -7.06 -10.18
C GLY A 221 17.16 -6.06 -9.54
N ASP A 222 17.15 -4.78 -9.97
CA ASP A 222 17.93 -3.70 -9.35
C ASP A 222 17.17 -3.02 -8.19
N ILE A 223 16.01 -3.56 -7.81
CA ILE A 223 15.16 -3.02 -6.73
C ILE A 223 15.21 -3.93 -5.52
N ILE A 224 15.64 -3.42 -4.38
CA ILE A 224 15.39 -4.06 -3.09
C ILE A 224 14.00 -3.65 -2.64
N PHE A 225 13.15 -4.63 -2.28
CA PHE A 225 11.84 -4.38 -1.69
C PHE A 225 11.77 -4.97 -0.28
N VAL A 226 11.50 -4.13 0.70
CA VAL A 226 11.37 -4.50 2.12
C VAL A 226 9.89 -4.48 2.52
N GLY A 227 9.39 -5.55 3.12
CA GLY A 227 8.00 -5.65 3.56
C GLY A 227 7.79 -6.70 4.66
N ASP A 228 6.67 -6.60 5.38
CA ASP A 228 6.33 -7.51 6.49
C ASP A 228 5.50 -8.72 6.03
N ARG A 229 4.84 -8.64 4.87
CA ARG A 229 3.91 -9.67 4.37
C ARG A 229 4.38 -10.31 3.06
N MET A 230 5.59 -10.89 3.09
CA MET A 230 6.29 -11.51 1.95
C MET A 230 5.95 -13.00 1.73
N THR A 231 4.91 -13.53 2.35
CA THR A 231 4.46 -14.92 2.15
C THR A 231 3.36 -14.99 1.07
N PRO A 232 3.16 -16.16 0.42
CA PRO A 232 2.04 -16.35 -0.50
C PRO A 232 0.71 -15.89 0.09
N GLY A 233 0.01 -15.01 -0.63
CA GLY A 233 -1.22 -14.34 -0.15
C GLY A 233 -0.98 -13.03 0.62
N GLY A 234 0.25 -12.69 0.99
CA GLY A 234 0.61 -11.39 1.55
C GLY A 234 0.62 -10.30 0.48
N ASN A 235 0.36 -9.06 0.88
CA ASN A 235 0.29 -7.92 -0.04
C ASN A 235 1.66 -7.48 -0.58
N ASP A 236 2.77 -7.92 0.02
CA ASP A 236 4.15 -7.64 -0.42
C ASP A 236 4.71 -8.74 -1.32
N TYR A 237 4.18 -9.96 -1.22
CA TYR A 237 4.64 -11.10 -2.02
C TYR A 237 4.65 -10.85 -3.54
N PRO A 238 3.71 -10.08 -4.12
CA PRO A 238 3.79 -9.69 -5.53
C PRO A 238 5.09 -8.97 -5.93
N ALA A 239 5.75 -8.25 -5.02
CA ALA A 239 7.05 -7.64 -5.31
C ALA A 239 8.13 -8.70 -5.57
N ALA A 240 8.19 -9.74 -4.73
CA ALA A 240 9.07 -10.90 -4.93
C ALA A 240 8.73 -11.64 -6.22
N GLN A 241 7.45 -11.85 -6.52
CA GLN A 241 7.00 -12.49 -7.76
C GLN A 241 7.37 -11.68 -9.01
N ALA A 242 7.49 -10.38 -8.91
CA ALA A 242 7.93 -9.51 -10.00
C ALA A 242 9.43 -9.60 -10.27
N GLY A 243 10.22 -10.20 -9.36
CA GLY A 243 11.66 -10.36 -9.49
C GLY A 243 12.51 -9.32 -8.72
N ALA A 244 11.91 -8.57 -7.81
CA ALA A 244 12.68 -7.70 -6.90
C ALA A 244 13.46 -8.55 -5.88
N ILE A 245 14.56 -7.99 -5.36
CA ILE A 245 15.29 -8.55 -4.22
C ILE A 245 14.44 -8.33 -2.98
N ALA A 246 13.67 -9.34 -2.59
CA ALA A 246 12.64 -9.22 -1.58
C ALA A 246 13.18 -9.56 -0.19
N LEU A 247 13.05 -8.62 0.75
CA LEU A 247 13.47 -8.75 2.14
C LEU A 247 12.26 -8.75 3.07
N GLN A 248 12.08 -9.83 3.83
CA GLN A 248 11.03 -9.93 4.83
C GLN A 248 11.51 -9.43 6.18
N VAL A 249 10.74 -8.50 6.74
CA VAL A 249 10.87 -8.03 8.12
C VAL A 249 9.67 -8.51 8.94
N THR A 250 9.76 -8.45 10.27
CA THR A 250 8.65 -8.74 11.19
C THR A 250 8.07 -7.47 11.82
N GLY A 251 8.71 -6.34 11.57
CA GLY A 251 8.30 -5.04 12.08
C GLY A 251 9.36 -3.97 11.85
N PRO A 252 9.07 -2.71 12.18
CA PRO A 252 9.97 -1.56 11.94
C PRO A 252 11.35 -1.71 12.60
N GLN A 253 11.44 -2.44 13.70
CA GLN A 253 12.71 -2.67 14.41
C GLN A 253 13.70 -3.52 13.57
N ASP A 254 13.18 -4.43 12.76
CA ASP A 254 14.01 -5.22 11.86
C ASP A 254 14.50 -4.37 10.69
N THR A 255 13.64 -3.50 10.15
CA THR A 255 14.01 -2.52 9.11
C THR A 255 15.12 -1.59 9.59
N VAL A 256 15.02 -1.08 10.83
CA VAL A 256 16.08 -0.28 11.47
C VAL A 256 17.41 -1.03 11.55
N ARG A 257 17.39 -2.35 11.74
CA ARG A 257 18.60 -3.19 11.85
C ARG A 257 19.21 -3.58 10.52
N LEU A 258 18.42 -3.55 9.41
CA LEU A 258 18.95 -3.79 8.05
C LEU A 258 20.11 -2.85 7.74
N ASP A 259 19.98 -1.58 8.03
CA ASP A 259 20.96 -0.53 7.77
C ASP A 259 22.30 -0.78 8.51
N ARG A 260 22.28 -1.23 9.76
CA ARG A 260 23.49 -1.49 10.56
C ARG A 260 24.36 -2.64 10.04
N LYS A 261 23.83 -3.49 9.16
CA LYS A 261 24.53 -4.65 8.61
C LYS A 261 24.91 -4.49 7.15
N SER A 262 24.47 -3.40 6.52
CA SER A 262 24.64 -3.16 5.08
C SER A 262 25.82 -2.22 4.77
N VAL A 263 26.45 -1.63 5.78
CA VAL A 263 27.65 -0.79 5.70
C VAL A 263 28.87 -1.56 6.14
#